data_11a3c7c5a7a352cbf0fc2adf81da3ec4
#
_entry.id   11a3c7c5a7a352cbf0fc2adf81da3ec4
#
_cell.length_a   1.000
_cell.length_b   1.000
_cell.length_c   1.000
_cell.angle_alpha   90.00
_cell.angle_beta   90.00
_cell.angle_gamma   90.00
#
_symmetry.space_group_name_H-M   'P 1'
#
loop_
_entity.id
_entity.type
_entity.pdbx_description
1 polymer ?
#
loop_
_entity_poly.entity_id
_entity_poly.type
_entity_poly.pdbx_seq_one_letter_code
_entity_poly.pdbx_strand_id
1 'polypeptide(L)'
;PAPTGSIIINDTDTLAGSMGFEVTLEGQGGHGSRPEKCIDPINTGVHVYLALQELIARECPAISETALTIGQFCAGSASNVIPETAVLQGTMRSFDEKTMAHLIARLNEIVPSVAEAYRTKAEIEVISDVPIVRCNEELNQEIVEGLKELEPELKAVCAYHVMGSEDFAYISQKIPAS
;
A
#
# COMPACT_ATOMS: atom_id res chain seq x y z
N PRO A 1 16.76 10.57 11.04
CA PRO A 1 18.12 10.70 10.49
C PRO A 1 19.14 10.38 11.58
N ALA A 2 20.15 9.54 11.24
CA ALA A 2 21.24 9.23 12.16
C ALA A 2 22.28 10.35 12.16
N PRO A 3 23.04 10.55 13.26
CA PRO A 3 24.14 11.52 13.31
C PRO A 3 25.22 11.17 12.29
N THR A 4 25.98 12.15 11.83
CA THR A 4 27.19 11.92 11.01
C THR A 4 28.17 11.01 11.73
N GLY A 5 28.78 10.05 11.04
CA GLY A 5 29.63 9.01 11.61
C GLY A 5 28.87 7.84 12.23
N SER A 6 27.57 7.69 11.90
CA SER A 6 26.78 6.52 12.27
C SER A 6 26.37 5.73 11.02
N ILE A 7 26.22 4.42 11.20
CA ILE A 7 25.55 3.53 10.25
C ILE A 7 24.24 3.05 10.88
N ILE A 8 23.21 2.89 10.08
CA ILE A 8 21.95 2.29 10.49
C ILE A 8 21.98 0.84 10.06
N ILE A 9 21.76 -0.06 10.99
CA ILE A 9 21.71 -1.50 10.75
C ILE A 9 20.48 -2.06 11.43
N ASN A 10 19.67 -2.80 10.69
CA ASN A 10 18.54 -3.54 11.22
C ASN A 10 18.81 -5.04 11.10
N ASP A 11 18.57 -5.76 12.17
CA ASP A 11 18.74 -7.21 12.21
C ASP A 11 17.56 -7.96 11.55
N THR A 12 16.54 -7.21 11.10
CA THR A 12 15.29 -7.73 10.54
C THR A 12 14.84 -6.88 9.35
N ASP A 13 13.54 -6.84 9.14
CA ASP A 13 12.90 -6.08 8.07
C ASP A 13 13.10 -4.56 8.27
N THR A 14 13.59 -3.87 7.23
CA THR A 14 13.96 -2.44 7.30
C THR A 14 12.91 -1.55 6.64
N LEU A 15 12.40 -1.97 5.49
CA LEU A 15 11.42 -1.23 4.71
C LEU A 15 10.21 -2.12 4.42
N ALA A 16 9.03 -1.52 4.52
CA ALA A 16 7.77 -2.22 4.32
C ALA A 16 7.60 -2.72 2.87
N GLY A 17 6.92 -3.83 2.72
CA GLY A 17 6.33 -4.20 1.44
C GLY A 17 5.25 -3.20 1.06
N SER A 18 5.10 -2.94 -0.24
CA SER A 18 4.16 -1.96 -0.77
C SER A 18 3.47 -2.49 -2.01
N MET A 19 2.14 -2.37 -2.07
CA MET A 19 1.34 -2.59 -3.26
C MET A 19 0.59 -1.32 -3.62
N GLY A 20 0.76 -0.85 -4.86
CA GLY A 20 -0.06 0.20 -5.46
C GLY A 20 -1.19 -0.41 -6.27
N PHE A 21 -2.39 0.15 -6.19
CA PHE A 21 -3.55 -0.32 -6.94
C PHE A 21 -4.39 0.82 -7.49
N GLU A 22 -5.10 0.52 -8.57
CA GLU A 22 -6.14 1.36 -9.13
C GLU A 22 -7.46 0.59 -9.16
N VAL A 23 -8.54 1.27 -8.84
CA VAL A 23 -9.91 0.79 -8.97
C VAL A 23 -10.64 1.69 -9.95
N THR A 24 -11.03 1.14 -11.09
CA THR A 24 -11.91 1.81 -12.06
C THR A 24 -13.34 1.31 -11.87
N LEU A 25 -14.26 2.24 -11.66
CA LEU A 25 -15.69 1.98 -11.55
C LEU A 25 -16.40 2.50 -12.76
N GLU A 26 -17.11 1.62 -13.49
CA GLU A 26 -17.92 1.96 -14.66
C GLU A 26 -19.41 1.97 -14.29
N GLY A 27 -20.07 3.08 -14.54
CA GLY A 27 -21.50 3.27 -14.35
C GLY A 27 -22.21 3.63 -15.65
N GLN A 28 -23.26 4.40 -15.52
CA GLN A 28 -24.01 4.98 -16.63
C GLN A 28 -24.24 6.45 -16.36
N GLY A 29 -23.54 7.29 -17.09
CA GLY A 29 -23.63 8.73 -16.98
C GLY A 29 -24.95 9.31 -17.47
N GLY A 30 -25.21 10.58 -17.11
CA GLY A 30 -26.38 11.29 -17.56
C GLY A 30 -26.60 12.61 -16.85
N HIS A 31 -27.73 13.23 -17.13
CA HIS A 31 -28.09 14.55 -16.57
C HIS A 31 -28.50 14.40 -15.10
N GLY A 32 -27.87 15.18 -14.21
CA GLY A 32 -28.08 15.12 -12.76
C GLY A 32 -29.51 15.35 -12.27
N SER A 33 -30.41 15.89 -13.10
CA SER A 33 -31.85 16.01 -12.79
C SER A 33 -32.64 14.70 -13.02
N ARG A 34 -32.01 13.66 -13.56
CA ARG A 34 -32.61 12.35 -13.81
C ARG A 34 -31.77 11.20 -13.29
N PRO A 35 -31.44 11.20 -11.99
CA PRO A 35 -30.54 10.19 -11.40
C PRO A 35 -31.10 8.77 -11.53
N GLU A 36 -32.43 8.62 -11.59
CA GLU A 36 -33.10 7.31 -11.79
C GLU A 36 -32.77 6.62 -13.12
N LYS A 37 -32.24 7.36 -14.08
CA LYS A 37 -31.77 6.85 -15.39
C LYS A 37 -30.28 6.59 -15.47
N CYS A 38 -29.57 6.82 -14.38
CA CYS A 38 -28.11 6.72 -14.29
C CYS A 38 -27.70 5.58 -13.34
N ILE A 39 -26.44 5.22 -13.44
CA ILE A 39 -25.73 4.39 -12.46
C ILE A 39 -24.51 5.22 -12.05
N ASP A 40 -24.51 5.74 -10.82
CA ASP A 40 -23.55 6.74 -10.37
C ASP A 40 -22.26 6.09 -9.82
N PRO A 41 -21.13 6.16 -10.55
CA PRO A 41 -19.87 5.60 -10.10
C PRO A 41 -19.21 6.44 -8.98
N ILE A 42 -19.56 7.73 -8.83
CA ILE A 42 -19.08 8.55 -7.70
C ILE A 42 -19.69 8.00 -6.40
N ASN A 43 -21.00 7.75 -6.39
CA ASN A 43 -21.64 7.17 -5.22
C ASN A 43 -21.03 5.81 -4.85
N THR A 44 -20.81 4.94 -5.84
CA THR A 44 -20.13 3.66 -5.62
C THR A 44 -18.71 3.85 -5.06
N GLY A 45 -17.95 4.78 -5.64
CA GLY A 45 -16.57 5.06 -5.22
C GLY A 45 -16.46 5.54 -3.77
N VAL A 46 -17.42 6.35 -3.31
CA VAL A 46 -17.50 6.75 -1.90
C VAL A 46 -17.69 5.55 -0.98
N HIS A 47 -18.57 4.61 -1.34
CA HIS A 47 -18.80 3.39 -0.54
C HIS A 47 -17.62 2.43 -0.60
N VAL A 48 -16.95 2.29 -1.74
CA VAL A 48 -15.68 1.54 -1.86
C VAL A 48 -14.63 2.17 -0.96
N TYR A 49 -14.45 3.50 -1.02
CA TYR A 49 -13.50 4.22 -0.15
C TYR A 49 -13.75 3.92 1.33
N LEU A 50 -14.98 4.07 1.81
CA LEU A 50 -15.34 3.84 3.22
C LEU A 50 -15.12 2.38 3.62
N ALA A 51 -15.53 1.43 2.78
CA ALA A 51 -15.34 0.01 3.07
C ALA A 51 -13.86 -0.38 3.17
N LEU A 52 -13.00 0.17 2.31
CA LEU A 52 -11.56 -0.09 2.37
C LEU A 52 -10.89 0.51 3.62
N GLN A 53 -11.38 1.66 4.14
CA GLN A 53 -10.85 2.22 5.39
C GLN A 53 -11.13 1.32 6.61
N GLU A 54 -12.20 0.52 6.59
CA GLU A 54 -12.53 -0.41 7.68
C GLU A 54 -11.53 -1.58 7.78
N LEU A 55 -10.84 -1.95 6.70
CA LEU A 55 -9.90 -3.09 6.70
C LEU A 55 -8.83 -2.96 7.78
N ILE A 56 -8.17 -1.82 7.85
CA ILE A 56 -7.12 -1.59 8.87
C ILE A 56 -7.72 -1.59 10.27
N ALA A 57 -8.88 -0.95 10.44
CA ALA A 57 -9.48 -0.77 11.76
C ALA A 57 -10.16 -2.04 12.31
N ARG A 58 -10.55 -2.99 11.46
CA ARG A 58 -11.41 -4.13 11.83
C ARG A 58 -10.83 -5.49 11.49
N GLU A 59 -9.92 -5.58 10.52
CA GLU A 59 -9.44 -6.87 10.02
C GLU A 59 -7.92 -7.05 10.19
N CYS A 60 -7.17 -5.98 10.46
CA CYS A 60 -5.75 -6.09 10.79
C CYS A 60 -5.52 -6.19 12.30
N PRO A 61 -4.48 -6.91 12.75
CA PRO A 61 -4.09 -6.90 14.17
C PRO A 61 -3.78 -5.48 14.64
N ALA A 62 -4.28 -5.09 15.82
CA ALA A 62 -4.13 -3.73 16.34
C ALA A 62 -2.67 -3.26 16.53
N ILE A 63 -1.74 -4.20 16.61
CA ILE A 63 -0.30 -3.96 16.75
C ILE A 63 0.46 -4.09 15.42
N SER A 64 -0.23 -4.35 14.31
CA SER A 64 0.44 -4.49 13.01
C SER A 64 0.87 -3.14 12.46
N GLU A 65 2.10 -3.09 11.96
CA GLU A 65 2.60 -1.94 11.20
C GLU A 65 2.08 -2.04 9.77
N THR A 66 0.90 -1.49 9.55
CA THR A 66 0.14 -1.62 8.30
C THR A 66 -0.53 -0.29 7.96
N ALA A 67 -0.51 0.07 6.69
CA ALA A 67 -1.19 1.24 6.17
C ALA A 67 -1.95 0.92 4.88
N LEU A 68 -3.14 1.52 4.74
CA LEU A 68 -3.91 1.58 3.50
C LEU A 68 -4.30 3.03 3.27
N THR A 69 -3.95 3.57 2.12
CA THR A 69 -4.25 4.96 1.77
C THR A 69 -4.84 5.02 0.37
N ILE A 70 -5.97 5.70 0.23
CA ILE A 70 -6.47 6.15 -1.07
C ILE A 70 -5.95 7.57 -1.26
N GLY A 71 -4.97 7.73 -2.15
CA GLY A 71 -4.30 9.00 -2.41
C GLY A 71 -4.96 9.83 -3.52
N GLN A 72 -5.77 9.19 -4.36
CA GLN A 72 -6.46 9.85 -5.47
C GLN A 72 -7.87 9.30 -5.63
N PHE A 73 -8.82 10.21 -5.88
CA PHE A 73 -10.18 9.88 -6.28
C PHE A 73 -10.62 10.90 -7.33
N CYS A 74 -10.76 10.45 -8.58
CA CYS A 74 -11.08 11.28 -9.73
C CYS A 74 -12.39 10.84 -10.37
N ALA A 75 -13.33 11.77 -10.55
CA ALA A 75 -14.58 11.52 -11.26
C ALA A 75 -15.27 12.83 -11.67
N GLY A 76 -16.00 12.77 -12.78
CA GLY A 76 -16.85 13.89 -13.24
C GLY A 76 -16.09 15.09 -13.79
N SER A 77 -16.81 15.93 -14.52
CA SER A 77 -16.29 17.17 -15.13
C SER A 77 -17.23 18.37 -14.94
N ALA A 78 -18.47 18.12 -14.54
CA ALA A 78 -19.48 19.17 -14.35
C ALA A 78 -20.45 18.79 -13.23
N SER A 79 -20.89 19.80 -12.46
CA SER A 79 -21.72 19.61 -11.26
C SER A 79 -23.13 19.08 -11.53
N ASN A 80 -23.62 19.19 -12.76
CA ASN A 80 -24.95 18.75 -13.18
C ASN A 80 -24.95 17.51 -14.07
N VAL A 81 -23.81 16.81 -14.14
CA VAL A 81 -23.62 15.60 -14.96
C VAL A 81 -23.10 14.47 -14.08
N ILE A 82 -23.81 13.35 -14.05
CA ILE A 82 -23.31 12.10 -13.47
C ILE A 82 -22.34 11.49 -14.47
N PRO A 83 -21.07 11.20 -14.09
CA PRO A 83 -20.08 10.67 -15.02
C PRO A 83 -20.31 9.19 -15.37
N GLU A 84 -19.62 8.70 -16.38
CA GLU A 84 -19.61 7.28 -16.73
C GLU A 84 -18.60 6.47 -15.91
N THR A 85 -17.55 7.14 -15.41
CA THR A 85 -16.45 6.48 -14.68
C THR A 85 -16.03 7.26 -13.43
N ALA A 86 -15.53 6.51 -12.45
CA ALA A 86 -14.78 7.03 -11.32
C ALA A 86 -13.53 6.16 -11.08
N VAL A 87 -12.42 6.77 -10.74
CA VAL A 87 -11.12 6.10 -10.52
C VAL A 87 -10.61 6.44 -9.14
N LEU A 88 -10.23 5.41 -8.38
CA LEU A 88 -9.54 5.52 -7.10
C LEU A 88 -8.15 4.90 -7.23
N GLN A 89 -7.10 5.60 -6.76
CA GLN A 89 -5.77 5.02 -6.65
C GLN A 89 -5.33 5.02 -5.20
N GLY A 90 -4.73 3.91 -4.79
CA GLY A 90 -4.29 3.73 -3.42
C GLY A 90 -3.02 2.90 -3.29
N THR A 91 -2.52 2.85 -2.07
CA THR A 91 -1.38 2.00 -1.69
C THR A 91 -1.68 1.25 -0.41
N MET A 92 -1.17 0.03 -0.33
CA MET A 92 -1.11 -0.79 0.89
C MET A 92 0.35 -0.98 1.27
N ARG A 93 0.64 -0.99 2.57
CA ARG A 93 1.98 -1.21 3.11
C ARG A 93 1.91 -2.07 4.35
N SER A 94 2.84 -3.02 4.49
CA SER A 94 2.95 -3.85 5.68
C SER A 94 4.35 -4.43 5.81
N PHE A 95 4.78 -4.69 7.06
CA PHE A 95 5.94 -5.52 7.39
C PHE A 95 5.59 -7.00 7.53
N ASP A 96 4.32 -7.38 7.42
CA ASP A 96 3.87 -8.77 7.48
C ASP A 96 3.22 -9.22 6.16
N GLU A 97 3.82 -10.24 5.53
CA GLU A 97 3.34 -10.78 4.26
C GLU A 97 1.92 -11.37 4.36
N LYS A 98 1.57 -11.95 5.52
CA LYS A 98 0.23 -12.52 5.71
C LYS A 98 -0.82 -11.43 5.78
N THR A 99 -0.52 -10.34 6.48
CA THR A 99 -1.38 -9.15 6.53
C THR A 99 -1.51 -8.52 5.15
N MET A 100 -0.42 -8.38 4.39
CA MET A 100 -0.47 -7.88 3.02
C MET A 100 -1.35 -8.77 2.12
N ALA A 101 -1.13 -10.08 2.16
CA ALA A 101 -1.94 -11.04 1.39
C ALA A 101 -3.42 -10.98 1.78
N HIS A 102 -3.73 -10.81 3.07
CA HIS A 102 -5.10 -10.61 3.54
C HIS A 102 -5.72 -9.34 2.97
N LEU A 103 -5.02 -8.20 3.04
CA LEU A 103 -5.50 -6.93 2.49
C LEU A 103 -5.80 -7.02 0.99
N ILE A 104 -4.91 -7.67 0.23
CA ILE A 104 -5.09 -7.90 -1.21
C ILE A 104 -6.32 -8.76 -1.48
N ALA A 105 -6.50 -9.84 -0.73
CA ALA A 105 -7.66 -10.70 -0.86
C ALA A 105 -8.97 -9.92 -0.58
N ARG A 106 -8.97 -9.12 0.50
CA ARG A 106 -10.14 -8.32 0.88
C ARG A 106 -10.44 -7.19 -0.11
N LEU A 107 -9.42 -6.55 -0.69
CA LEU A 107 -9.61 -5.59 -1.78
C LEU A 107 -10.40 -6.23 -2.93
N ASN A 108 -9.97 -7.43 -3.36
CA ASN A 108 -10.58 -8.18 -4.46
C ASN A 108 -11.98 -8.74 -4.14
N GLU A 109 -12.35 -8.83 -2.85
CA GLU A 109 -13.71 -9.19 -2.44
C GLU A 109 -14.62 -7.97 -2.27
N ILE A 110 -14.16 -6.94 -1.58
CA ILE A 110 -14.96 -5.78 -1.20
C ILE A 110 -15.32 -4.94 -2.42
N VAL A 111 -14.34 -4.63 -3.26
CA VAL A 111 -14.57 -3.73 -4.40
C VAL A 111 -15.63 -4.27 -5.36
N PRO A 112 -15.57 -5.52 -5.84
CA PRO A 112 -16.62 -6.06 -6.70
C PRO A 112 -17.98 -6.17 -5.99
N SER A 113 -18.00 -6.56 -4.71
CA SER A 113 -19.25 -6.70 -3.95
C SER A 113 -19.97 -5.37 -3.77
N VAL A 114 -19.22 -4.29 -3.46
CA VAL A 114 -19.78 -2.94 -3.39
C VAL A 114 -20.24 -2.47 -4.76
N ALA A 115 -19.44 -2.68 -5.80
CA ALA A 115 -19.80 -2.32 -7.16
C ALA A 115 -21.10 -2.99 -7.61
N GLU A 116 -21.27 -4.28 -7.35
CA GLU A 116 -22.48 -5.03 -7.65
C GLU A 116 -23.71 -4.46 -6.91
N ALA A 117 -23.55 -4.16 -5.61
CA ALA A 117 -24.62 -3.57 -4.80
C ALA A 117 -25.13 -2.24 -5.37
N TYR A 118 -24.26 -1.45 -5.99
CA TYR A 118 -24.57 -0.17 -6.63
C TYR A 118 -24.72 -0.26 -8.16
N ARG A 119 -24.70 -1.46 -8.73
CA ARG A 119 -24.92 -1.75 -10.16
C ARG A 119 -23.82 -1.24 -11.09
N THR A 120 -22.65 -0.86 -10.58
CA THR A 120 -21.47 -0.51 -11.35
C THR A 120 -20.65 -1.76 -11.68
N LYS A 121 -19.77 -1.67 -12.68
CA LYS A 121 -18.70 -2.63 -12.88
C LYS A 121 -17.44 -2.10 -12.23
N ALA A 122 -16.62 -2.99 -11.68
CA ALA A 122 -15.34 -2.65 -11.11
C ALA A 122 -14.21 -3.43 -11.78
N GLU A 123 -13.12 -2.73 -12.05
CA GLU A 123 -11.84 -3.32 -12.46
C GLU A 123 -10.78 -2.90 -11.44
N ILE A 124 -9.90 -3.83 -11.08
CA ILE A 124 -8.79 -3.59 -10.15
C ILE A 124 -7.50 -3.90 -10.88
N GLU A 125 -6.60 -2.92 -10.93
CA GLU A 125 -5.27 -3.05 -11.51
C GLU A 125 -4.20 -2.89 -10.41
N VAL A 126 -3.18 -3.76 -10.42
CA VAL A 126 -2.00 -3.62 -9.57
C VAL A 126 -0.99 -2.75 -10.31
N ILE A 127 -0.71 -1.57 -9.77
CA ILE A 127 0.23 -0.59 -10.37
C ILE A 127 1.67 -0.93 -9.99
N SER A 128 1.88 -1.39 -8.75
CA SER A 128 3.20 -1.75 -8.22
C SER A 128 3.06 -2.81 -7.13
N ASP A 129 4.07 -3.67 -7.01
CA ASP A 129 4.13 -4.69 -5.98
C ASP A 129 5.60 -4.86 -5.59
N VAL A 130 6.00 -4.30 -4.44
CA VAL A 130 7.37 -4.29 -3.94
C VAL A 130 7.41 -5.10 -2.65
N PRO A 131 8.26 -6.14 -2.55
CA PRO A 131 8.35 -6.96 -1.35
C PRO A 131 8.99 -6.19 -0.16
N ILE A 132 9.00 -6.83 1.00
CA ILE A 132 9.67 -6.31 2.20
C ILE A 132 11.19 -6.37 2.00
N VAL A 133 11.92 -5.31 2.36
CA VAL A 133 13.39 -5.35 2.41
C VAL A 133 13.80 -6.11 3.66
N ARG A 134 14.38 -7.28 3.46
CA ARG A 134 14.90 -8.15 4.53
C ARG A 134 16.40 -8.05 4.62
N CYS A 135 16.89 -7.69 5.80
CA CYS A 135 18.30 -7.70 6.10
C CYS A 135 18.75 -9.08 6.60
N ASN A 136 19.93 -9.50 6.20
CA ASN A 136 20.56 -10.71 6.68
C ASN A 136 21.40 -10.40 7.93
N GLU A 137 21.03 -10.99 9.07
CA GLU A 137 21.67 -10.72 10.36
C GLU A 137 23.17 -11.04 10.37
N GLU A 138 23.56 -12.20 9.80
CA GLU A 138 24.96 -12.62 9.76
C GLU A 138 25.81 -11.64 8.93
N LEU A 139 25.31 -11.26 7.74
CA LEU A 139 25.97 -10.28 6.88
C LEU A 139 26.07 -8.90 7.57
N ASN A 140 25.04 -8.48 8.27
CA ASN A 140 25.05 -7.24 9.04
C ASN A 140 26.15 -7.25 10.12
N GLN A 141 26.30 -8.36 10.84
CA GLN A 141 27.33 -8.51 11.86
C GLN A 141 28.73 -8.43 11.24
N GLU A 142 28.98 -9.15 10.13
CA GLU A 142 30.25 -9.08 9.41
C GLU A 142 30.58 -7.66 8.93
N ILE A 143 29.57 -6.95 8.38
CA ILE A 143 29.75 -5.56 7.92
C ILE A 143 30.11 -4.64 9.10
N VAL A 144 29.39 -4.76 10.23
CA VAL A 144 29.66 -3.94 11.43
C VAL A 144 31.06 -4.19 11.96
N GLU A 145 31.46 -5.46 12.07
CA GLU A 145 32.83 -5.81 12.57
C GLU A 145 33.90 -5.26 11.64
N GLY A 146 33.78 -5.48 10.32
CA GLY A 146 34.74 -4.96 9.36
C GLY A 146 34.82 -3.43 9.34
N LEU A 147 33.68 -2.76 9.47
CA LEU A 147 33.64 -1.29 9.53
C LEU A 147 34.25 -0.75 10.82
N LYS A 148 34.06 -1.41 11.96
CA LYS A 148 34.70 -1.03 13.24
C LYS A 148 36.21 -1.25 13.26
N GLU A 149 36.73 -2.22 12.50
CA GLU A 149 38.17 -2.39 12.31
C GLU A 149 38.81 -1.22 11.54
N LEU A 150 38.09 -0.69 10.54
CA LEU A 150 38.51 0.43 9.70
C LEU A 150 38.32 1.78 10.39
N GLU A 151 37.23 1.94 11.09
CA GLU A 151 36.82 3.19 11.76
C GLU A 151 36.27 2.88 13.15
N PRO A 152 37.16 2.79 14.19
CA PRO A 152 36.75 2.40 15.54
C PRO A 152 35.75 3.33 16.24
N GLU A 153 35.61 4.56 15.78
CA GLU A 153 34.66 5.54 16.33
C GLU A 153 33.27 5.45 15.71
N LEU A 154 33.09 4.57 14.70
CA LEU A 154 31.81 4.39 14.02
C LEU A 154 30.74 3.87 14.98
N LYS A 155 29.61 4.53 14.96
CA LYS A 155 28.45 4.17 15.79
C LYS A 155 27.43 3.38 14.96
N ALA A 156 27.20 2.13 15.33
CA ALA A 156 26.07 1.35 14.81
C ALA A 156 24.81 1.75 15.58
N VAL A 157 23.76 2.14 14.84
CA VAL A 157 22.45 2.49 15.39
C VAL A 157 21.46 1.45 14.92
N CYS A 158 20.90 0.69 15.84
CA CYS A 158 19.85 -0.30 15.56
C CYS A 158 18.47 0.33 15.56
N ALA A 159 17.54 -0.33 14.86
CA ALA A 159 16.11 -0.11 14.85
C ALA A 159 15.64 1.15 14.10
N TYR A 160 15.59 1.05 12.79
CA TYR A 160 14.91 2.03 11.96
C TYR A 160 13.94 1.32 11.02
N HIS A 161 12.68 1.19 11.46
CA HIS A 161 11.59 0.74 10.61
C HIS A 161 10.95 1.96 9.92
N VAL A 162 10.82 1.92 8.60
CA VAL A 162 10.09 2.94 7.84
C VAL A 162 9.11 2.29 6.89
N MET A 163 7.93 2.89 6.78
CA MET A 163 6.87 2.47 5.86
C MET A 163 7.19 2.79 4.39
N GLY A 164 8.42 3.25 4.09
CA GLY A 164 8.95 3.35 2.75
C GLY A 164 9.11 1.97 2.11
N SER A 165 9.20 1.91 0.80
CA SER A 165 9.54 0.71 0.02
C SER A 165 10.71 1.04 -0.91
N GLU A 166 11.49 0.03 -1.25
CA GLU A 166 12.71 0.15 -2.04
C GLU A 166 12.80 -1.05 -2.99
N ASP A 167 13.20 -0.82 -4.24
CA ASP A 167 13.34 -1.88 -5.24
C ASP A 167 14.48 -2.86 -4.93
N PHE A 168 15.43 -2.47 -4.09
CA PHE A 168 16.43 -3.38 -3.51
C PHE A 168 15.81 -4.60 -2.84
N ALA A 169 14.56 -4.51 -2.41
CA ALA A 169 13.78 -5.61 -1.86
C ALA A 169 13.78 -6.86 -2.74
N TYR A 170 13.73 -6.69 -4.08
CA TYR A 170 13.78 -7.83 -5.00
C TYR A 170 15.13 -8.56 -4.98
N ILE A 171 16.22 -7.85 -4.67
CA ILE A 171 17.55 -8.43 -4.49
C ILE A 171 17.60 -9.20 -3.18
N SER A 172 17.13 -8.59 -2.08
CA SER A 172 17.12 -9.22 -0.75
C SER A 172 16.26 -10.48 -0.66
N GLN A 173 15.32 -10.69 -1.60
CA GLN A 173 14.58 -11.96 -1.72
C GLN A 173 15.38 -13.09 -2.39
N LYS A 174 16.52 -12.80 -3.00
CA LYS A 174 17.29 -13.76 -3.81
C LYS A 174 18.64 -14.11 -3.21
N ILE A 175 19.26 -13.16 -2.53
CA ILE A 175 20.57 -13.32 -1.91
C ILE A 175 20.56 -12.65 -0.53
N PRO A 176 21.44 -13.09 0.41
CA PRO A 176 21.69 -12.35 1.63
C PRO A 176 22.08 -10.90 1.30
N ALA A 177 21.41 -9.95 1.93
CA ALA A 177 21.56 -8.52 1.67
C ALA A 177 21.49 -7.71 2.97
N SER A 178 22.09 -6.53 2.94
CA SER A 178 22.13 -5.60 4.08
C SER A 178 21.96 -4.16 3.60
#